data_3a83540d32ac3252583100ce24db407a
#
_entry.id   3a83540d32ac3252583100ce24db407a
#
_cell.length_a   1.000
_cell.length_b   1.000
_cell.length_c   1.000
_cell.angle_alpha   90.00
_cell.angle_beta   90.00
_cell.angle_gamma   90.00
#
_symmetry.space_group_name_H-M   'P 1'
#
loop_
_entity.id
_entity.type
_entity.pdbx_description
1 polymer ?
#
loop_
_entity_poly.entity_id
_entity_poly.type
_entity_poly.pdbx_seq_one_letter_code
_entity_poly.pdbx_strand_id
1 'polypeptide(L)'
;MKKTILLSAAVLILAACGCGKPQTLPIIHTGDVANAPSELATLPATARDNWQIYQVNPKLYGSSGAFGKIQARLDDIKALGTEFLYLMPVYAEGKKNAIGSPYCIQDFKAVNTSYGTLAELKSLVDAAHAKGMKVMFDWVANHTSWDNGWITEHPDWYEHKADGSIAWPTKDGEWKDVAQLNYANKDLWAAMEDALSYWVTTLGIDGYRCDYAHGVRDDFWKEAIGKLKAQKAGFVMLAESDYERMFDDGFDIIFDRAMKSHMRTLFNGGKAADFVSWYKGDQDKAPAPKTKLFFVTNHDDATEAAPASQFKSKEGALAAYVLMAALNGSAMIYGSQEAGYDKTINFFNTMTMDWNADATLTKAYRDALQALAKVDRSKEAKIYALDALVVVQYGAGSVVAVNTGSTGVTANLSKMGKGEKESFAGYAFKIWN
;
A
#
# COMPACT_ATOMS: atom_id res chain seq x y z
N MET A 1 6.72 25.01 44.78
CA MET A 1 7.06 23.83 43.99
C MET A 1 5.78 23.42 43.21
N LYS A 2 5.69 23.85 41.94
CA LYS A 2 4.57 23.51 41.07
C LYS A 2 4.92 22.20 40.35
N LYS A 3 4.15 21.13 40.60
CA LYS A 3 4.22 19.89 39.82
C LYS A 3 3.51 20.12 38.49
N THR A 4 4.28 20.16 37.42
CA THR A 4 3.75 20.16 36.04
C THR A 4 3.32 18.73 35.75
N ILE A 5 2.03 18.51 35.61
CA ILE A 5 1.49 17.26 35.14
C ILE A 5 1.58 17.33 33.60
N LEU A 6 2.50 16.55 33.01
CA LEU A 6 2.50 16.30 31.57
C LEU A 6 1.29 15.37 31.25
N LEU A 7 0.25 15.91 30.66
CA LEU A 7 -0.78 15.11 30.02
C LEU A 7 -0.20 14.55 28.70
N SER A 8 0.16 13.28 28.69
CA SER A 8 0.39 12.56 27.45
C SER A 8 -0.98 12.33 26.77
N ALA A 9 -1.20 12.97 25.64
CA ALA A 9 -2.41 12.75 24.86
C ALA A 9 -2.39 11.35 24.23
N ALA A 10 -3.08 10.39 24.85
CA ALA A 10 -3.42 9.13 24.21
C ALA A 10 -4.62 9.38 23.30
N VAL A 11 -4.47 9.14 21.99
CA VAL A 11 -5.62 9.16 21.07
C VAL A 11 -6.37 7.85 21.26
N LEU A 12 -7.50 7.92 21.96
CA LEU A 12 -8.42 6.81 22.15
C LEU A 12 -9.41 6.79 20.98
N ILE A 13 -9.24 5.88 20.03
CA ILE A 13 -10.22 5.65 18.97
C ILE A 13 -11.10 4.50 19.41
N LEU A 14 -12.29 4.82 19.89
CA LEU A 14 -13.37 3.86 20.15
C LEU A 14 -14.16 3.69 18.85
N ALA A 15 -14.11 2.52 18.24
CA ALA A 15 -15.07 2.13 17.22
C ALA A 15 -16.45 1.99 17.87
N ALA A 16 -17.30 3.01 17.69
CA ALA A 16 -18.68 2.96 18.15
C ALA A 16 -19.55 2.38 17.03
N CYS A 17 -19.94 1.12 17.17
CA CYS A 17 -20.95 0.48 16.31
C CYS A 17 -22.34 1.04 16.59
N GLY A 18 -23.11 1.25 15.53
CA GLY A 18 -24.48 1.70 15.55
C GLY A 18 -25.49 0.72 16.13
N CYS A 19 -26.52 1.25 16.75
CA CYS A 19 -27.83 0.72 17.09
C CYS A 19 -27.96 -0.78 17.41
N GLY A 20 -27.50 -1.16 18.58
CA GLY A 20 -27.93 -2.33 19.32
C GLY A 20 -28.07 -1.95 20.80
N LYS A 21 -29.09 -2.48 21.50
CA LYS A 21 -29.37 -2.20 22.93
C LYS A 21 -28.06 -2.21 23.73
N PRO A 22 -27.91 -1.36 24.78
CA PRO A 22 -26.72 -1.34 25.61
C PRO A 22 -26.48 -2.74 26.17
N GLN A 23 -25.44 -3.43 25.65
CA GLN A 23 -24.92 -4.62 26.30
C GLN A 23 -24.22 -4.14 27.58
N THR A 24 -24.68 -4.57 28.70
CA THR A 24 -23.98 -4.43 29.97
C THR A 24 -22.62 -5.09 29.81
N LEU A 25 -21.55 -4.26 29.85
CA LEU A 25 -20.18 -4.76 29.91
C LEU A 25 -20.08 -5.78 31.07
N PRO A 26 -19.44 -6.94 30.89
CA PRO A 26 -19.23 -7.86 31.98
C PRO A 26 -18.50 -7.13 33.12
N ILE A 27 -19.02 -7.27 34.35
CA ILE A 27 -18.41 -6.76 35.57
C ILE A 27 -17.05 -7.45 35.69
N ILE A 28 -15.97 -6.72 35.45
CA ILE A 28 -14.60 -7.20 35.67
C ILE A 28 -14.42 -7.26 37.19
N HIS A 29 -14.16 -8.45 37.71
CA HIS A 29 -13.84 -8.62 39.11
C HIS A 29 -12.62 -7.78 39.49
N THR A 30 -12.79 -6.87 40.44
CA THR A 30 -11.74 -6.02 41.01
C THR A 30 -10.82 -6.88 41.88
N GLY A 31 -9.78 -7.42 41.31
CA GLY A 31 -8.79 -8.26 42.03
C GLY A 31 -7.57 -8.66 41.18
N ASP A 32 -7.75 -8.82 39.85
CA ASP A 32 -6.67 -9.37 39.04
C ASP A 32 -5.68 -8.30 38.61
N VAL A 33 -4.42 -8.50 38.95
CA VAL A 33 -3.30 -7.73 38.40
C VAL A 33 -3.25 -8.04 36.90
N ALA A 34 -3.37 -7.02 36.06
CA ALA A 34 -3.29 -7.21 34.61
C ALA A 34 -1.94 -7.82 34.22
N ASN A 35 -1.96 -8.85 33.37
CA ASN A 35 -0.74 -9.50 32.90
C ASN A 35 0.06 -8.56 32.01
N ALA A 36 1.39 -8.59 32.15
CA ALA A 36 2.30 -7.86 31.29
C ALA A 36 2.57 -8.67 30.00
N PRO A 37 2.62 -8.02 28.83
CA PRO A 37 3.03 -8.67 27.58
C PRO A 37 4.47 -9.20 27.69
N SER A 38 4.71 -10.37 27.10
CA SER A 38 6.03 -10.96 27.00
C SER A 38 6.77 -10.42 25.76
N GLU A 39 8.06 -10.10 25.91
CA GLU A 39 8.91 -9.74 24.78
C GLU A 39 9.14 -10.95 23.89
N LEU A 40 8.86 -10.80 22.58
CA LEU A 40 9.04 -11.85 21.57
C LEU A 40 10.26 -11.57 20.69
N ALA A 41 10.57 -10.30 20.44
CA ALA A 41 11.70 -9.92 19.61
C ALA A 41 12.24 -8.54 19.98
N THR A 42 13.55 -8.39 19.84
CA THR A 42 14.22 -7.09 19.71
C THR A 42 14.78 -7.00 18.29
N LEU A 43 14.46 -5.92 17.59
CA LEU A 43 14.91 -5.63 16.23
C LEU A 43 15.88 -4.45 16.26
N PRO A 44 17.01 -4.50 15.56
CA PRO A 44 18.00 -3.43 15.57
C PRO A 44 17.43 -2.12 15.03
N ALA A 45 18.01 -1.03 15.45
CA ALA A 45 17.74 0.28 14.87
C ALA A 45 18.13 0.28 13.39
N THR A 46 17.18 0.52 12.51
CA THR A 46 17.40 0.50 11.06
C THR A 46 16.60 1.62 10.41
N ALA A 47 17.31 2.60 9.84
CA ALA A 47 16.66 3.65 9.07
C ALA A 47 16.22 3.11 7.71
N ARG A 48 14.94 3.23 7.40
CA ARG A 48 14.33 2.83 6.12
C ARG A 48 13.46 3.95 5.57
N ASP A 49 13.27 3.93 4.27
CA ASP A 49 12.37 4.83 3.56
C ASP A 49 10.93 4.31 3.67
N ASN A 50 10.32 4.52 4.84
CA ASN A 50 8.99 4.04 5.19
C ASN A 50 7.90 4.98 4.64
N TRP A 51 7.54 4.82 3.38
CA TRP A 51 6.55 5.65 2.70
C TRP A 51 5.12 5.28 3.06
N GLN A 52 4.27 6.30 3.26
CA GLN A 52 2.82 6.16 3.27
C GLN A 52 2.29 6.40 1.86
N ILE A 53 1.79 5.35 1.21
CA ILE A 53 1.34 5.35 -0.19
C ILE A 53 -0.19 5.29 -0.23
N TYR A 54 -0.81 6.07 -1.11
CA TYR A 54 -2.25 5.98 -1.39
C TYR A 54 -2.44 5.61 -2.85
N GLN A 55 -2.92 4.37 -3.10
CA GLN A 55 -3.21 3.85 -4.43
C GLN A 55 -4.57 4.35 -4.91
N VAL A 56 -4.58 5.02 -6.06
CA VAL A 56 -5.78 5.56 -6.71
C VAL A 56 -6.11 4.75 -7.95
N ASN A 57 -7.33 4.22 -8.01
CA ASN A 57 -7.91 3.69 -9.23
C ASN A 57 -8.80 4.77 -9.89
N PRO A 58 -8.43 5.35 -11.04
CA PRO A 58 -9.23 6.38 -11.70
C PRO A 58 -10.65 5.93 -12.06
N LYS A 59 -10.86 4.62 -12.32
CA LYS A 59 -12.18 4.06 -12.65
C LYS A 59 -13.18 4.14 -11.49
N LEU A 60 -12.74 4.39 -10.25
CA LEU A 60 -13.63 4.61 -9.10
C LEU A 60 -14.22 6.03 -9.04
N TYR A 61 -13.80 6.91 -9.93
CA TYR A 61 -14.25 8.30 -10.00
C TYR A 61 -15.32 8.55 -11.09
N GLY A 62 -15.88 7.49 -11.65
CA GLY A 62 -16.91 7.53 -12.67
C GLY A 62 -16.37 7.50 -14.10
N SER A 63 -17.25 7.62 -15.08
CA SER A 63 -16.97 7.41 -16.50
C SER A 63 -16.23 8.56 -17.20
N SER A 64 -15.99 9.69 -16.54
CA SER A 64 -15.31 10.84 -17.13
C SER A 64 -14.76 11.79 -16.07
N GLY A 65 -13.69 12.54 -16.44
CA GLY A 65 -13.12 13.62 -15.62
C GLY A 65 -12.51 13.12 -14.30
N ALA A 66 -11.95 11.94 -14.27
CA ALA A 66 -11.38 11.32 -13.08
C ALA A 66 -10.25 12.19 -12.49
N PHE A 67 -9.38 12.78 -13.31
CA PHE A 67 -8.25 13.59 -12.83
C PHE A 67 -8.72 14.79 -11.99
N GLY A 68 -9.73 15.54 -12.46
CA GLY A 68 -10.29 16.67 -11.70
C GLY A 68 -10.95 16.22 -10.40
N LYS A 69 -11.64 15.08 -10.40
CA LYS A 69 -12.29 14.51 -9.21
C LYS A 69 -11.27 13.99 -8.18
N ILE A 70 -10.17 13.39 -8.63
CA ILE A 70 -9.05 12.99 -7.77
C ILE A 70 -8.41 14.24 -7.17
N GLN A 71 -8.16 15.27 -8.00
CA GLN A 71 -7.57 16.53 -7.56
C GLN A 71 -8.42 17.19 -6.45
N ALA A 72 -9.75 17.15 -6.57
CA ALA A 72 -10.66 17.69 -5.55
C ALA A 72 -10.57 16.96 -4.20
N ARG A 73 -10.05 15.71 -4.18
CA ARG A 73 -9.89 14.91 -2.95
C ARG A 73 -8.47 14.91 -2.38
N LEU A 74 -7.54 15.66 -2.95
CA LEU A 74 -6.15 15.65 -2.48
C LEU A 74 -5.99 16.07 -1.01
N ASP A 75 -6.86 16.93 -0.48
CA ASP A 75 -6.82 17.30 0.95
C ASP A 75 -7.20 16.12 1.85
N ASP A 76 -8.24 15.37 1.49
CA ASP A 76 -8.63 14.16 2.22
C ASP A 76 -7.55 13.08 2.17
N ILE A 77 -6.96 12.87 0.99
CA ILE A 77 -5.87 11.93 0.78
C ILE A 77 -4.63 12.34 1.57
N LYS A 78 -4.27 13.62 1.54
CA LYS A 78 -3.13 14.16 2.32
C LYS A 78 -3.37 14.02 3.83
N ALA A 79 -4.60 14.19 4.28
CA ALA A 79 -4.96 14.06 5.69
C ALA A 79 -4.77 12.62 6.23
N LEU A 80 -4.68 11.62 5.36
CA LEU A 80 -4.27 10.24 5.67
C LEU A 80 -2.74 10.07 5.80
N GLY A 81 -1.98 11.16 5.86
CA GLY A 81 -0.52 11.10 5.95
C GLY A 81 0.17 10.71 4.65
N THR A 82 -0.53 10.72 3.53
CA THR A 82 -0.01 10.29 2.23
C THR A 82 1.22 11.08 1.82
N GLU A 83 2.29 10.37 1.50
CA GLU A 83 3.55 10.88 0.97
C GLU A 83 3.66 10.62 -0.53
N PHE A 84 3.17 9.45 -1.00
CA PHE A 84 3.06 9.10 -2.40
C PHE A 84 1.61 8.91 -2.83
N LEU A 85 1.17 9.71 -3.81
CA LEU A 85 -0.04 9.46 -4.59
C LEU A 85 0.33 8.49 -5.73
N TYR A 86 -0.09 7.24 -5.62
CA TYR A 86 0.14 6.22 -6.64
C TYR A 86 -1.11 6.11 -7.53
N LEU A 87 -0.98 6.52 -8.79
CA LEU A 87 -2.05 6.42 -9.79
C LEU A 87 -1.90 5.12 -10.57
N MET A 88 -2.93 4.26 -10.54
CA MET A 88 -3.05 3.12 -11.46
C MET A 88 -2.99 3.61 -12.91
N PRO A 89 -2.79 2.74 -13.93
CA PRO A 89 -2.45 3.19 -15.28
C PRO A 89 -3.34 4.32 -15.78
N VAL A 90 -2.71 5.41 -16.21
CA VAL A 90 -3.36 6.64 -16.71
C VAL A 90 -3.32 6.73 -18.23
N TYR A 91 -2.73 5.74 -18.89
CA TYR A 91 -2.40 5.73 -20.32
C TYR A 91 -3.61 5.39 -21.18
N ALA A 92 -3.48 5.68 -22.49
CA ALA A 92 -4.47 5.25 -23.48
C ALA A 92 -4.66 3.74 -23.42
N GLU A 93 -5.91 3.32 -23.25
CA GLU A 93 -6.31 1.94 -23.04
C GLU A 93 -6.72 1.31 -24.37
N GLY A 94 -6.24 0.09 -24.66
CA GLY A 94 -6.53 -0.65 -25.88
C GLY A 94 -7.98 -1.09 -25.96
N LYS A 95 -8.44 -1.33 -27.19
CA LYS A 95 -9.81 -1.74 -27.50
C LYS A 95 -9.89 -3.12 -28.15
N LYS A 96 -8.84 -3.54 -28.85
CA LYS A 96 -8.81 -4.83 -29.52
C LYS A 96 -8.58 -5.95 -28.51
N ASN A 97 -9.50 -6.90 -28.45
CA ASN A 97 -9.55 -8.00 -27.47
C ASN A 97 -9.62 -7.53 -25.99
N ALA A 98 -9.97 -6.26 -25.78
CA ALA A 98 -9.96 -5.67 -24.45
C ALA A 98 -11.08 -6.23 -23.56
N ILE A 99 -10.73 -6.41 -22.27
CA ILE A 99 -11.65 -6.83 -21.21
C ILE A 99 -11.93 -5.69 -20.23
N GLY A 100 -11.51 -4.46 -20.56
CA GLY A 100 -11.61 -3.27 -19.72
C GLY A 100 -10.48 -3.14 -18.71
N SER A 101 -9.39 -3.88 -18.89
CA SER A 101 -8.21 -3.77 -18.02
C SER A 101 -7.46 -2.46 -18.27
N PRO A 102 -7.18 -1.64 -17.24
CA PRO A 102 -6.34 -0.46 -17.39
C PRO A 102 -4.87 -0.81 -17.70
N TYR A 103 -4.49 -2.08 -17.56
CA TYR A 103 -3.16 -2.59 -17.90
C TYR A 103 -3.00 -2.94 -19.39
N CYS A 104 -4.04 -2.77 -20.20
CA CYS A 104 -4.03 -2.99 -21.63
C CYS A 104 -3.58 -1.70 -22.37
N ILE A 105 -2.28 -1.42 -22.40
CA ILE A 105 -1.73 -0.13 -22.85
C ILE A 105 -1.69 -0.02 -24.37
N GLN A 106 -2.44 0.95 -24.94
CA GLN A 106 -2.44 1.25 -26.37
C GLN A 106 -1.30 2.21 -26.75
N ASP A 107 -1.05 3.22 -25.93
CA ASP A 107 0.02 4.19 -26.13
C ASP A 107 0.58 4.62 -24.76
N PHE A 108 1.87 4.37 -24.59
CA PHE A 108 2.58 4.71 -23.36
C PHE A 108 2.75 6.20 -23.10
N LYS A 109 2.59 7.06 -24.12
CA LYS A 109 2.76 8.52 -24.05
C LYS A 109 1.47 9.32 -24.17
N ALA A 110 0.34 8.64 -24.34
CA ALA A 110 -0.99 9.26 -24.39
C ALA A 110 -1.79 8.97 -23.10
N VAL A 111 -2.57 9.94 -22.65
CA VAL A 111 -3.48 9.76 -21.52
C VAL A 111 -4.77 9.06 -21.94
N ASN A 112 -5.39 8.32 -21.02
CA ASN A 112 -6.74 7.80 -21.21
C ASN A 112 -7.74 8.98 -21.19
N THR A 113 -8.33 9.27 -22.33
CA THR A 113 -9.22 10.42 -22.53
C THR A 113 -10.51 10.33 -21.71
N SER A 114 -10.90 9.12 -21.24
CA SER A 114 -12.02 8.98 -20.31
C SER A 114 -11.69 9.52 -18.91
N TYR A 115 -10.42 9.55 -18.51
CA TYR A 115 -10.01 10.12 -17.23
C TYR A 115 -9.81 11.62 -17.29
N GLY A 116 -9.53 12.16 -18.48
CA GLY A 116 -9.30 13.58 -18.73
C GLY A 116 -8.23 13.82 -19.77
N THR A 117 -7.75 15.08 -19.84
CA THR A 117 -6.69 15.53 -20.74
C THR A 117 -5.32 15.47 -20.08
N LEU A 118 -4.25 15.57 -20.88
CA LEU A 118 -2.88 15.72 -20.37
C LEU A 118 -2.74 16.97 -19.47
N ALA A 119 -3.42 18.06 -19.81
CA ALA A 119 -3.42 19.28 -19.01
C ALA A 119 -4.07 19.09 -17.64
N GLU A 120 -5.16 18.34 -17.57
CA GLU A 120 -5.81 17.99 -16.29
C GLU A 120 -4.94 17.04 -15.46
N LEU A 121 -4.28 16.05 -16.09
CA LEU A 121 -3.33 15.19 -15.39
C LEU A 121 -2.14 16.00 -14.86
N LYS A 122 -1.62 16.96 -15.64
CA LYS A 122 -0.58 17.87 -15.15
C LYS A 122 -1.06 18.71 -13.96
N SER A 123 -2.26 19.25 -14.04
CA SER A 123 -2.86 20.02 -12.93
C SER A 123 -2.99 19.17 -11.65
N LEU A 124 -3.37 17.89 -11.78
CA LEU A 124 -3.42 16.95 -10.65
C LEU A 124 -2.04 16.72 -10.04
N VAL A 125 -1.01 16.49 -10.86
CA VAL A 125 0.37 16.27 -10.39
C VAL A 125 0.90 17.52 -9.69
N ASP A 126 0.74 18.69 -10.30
CA ASP A 126 1.18 19.97 -9.73
C ASP A 126 0.47 20.26 -8.39
N ALA A 127 -0.84 19.96 -8.31
CA ALA A 127 -1.62 20.14 -7.09
C ALA A 127 -1.19 19.16 -5.97
N ALA A 128 -0.84 17.93 -6.31
CA ALA A 128 -0.28 16.96 -5.35
C ALA A 128 1.08 17.44 -4.81
N HIS A 129 1.96 17.91 -5.70
CA HIS A 129 3.25 18.50 -5.32
C HIS A 129 3.08 19.73 -4.42
N ALA A 130 2.15 20.63 -4.74
CA ALA A 130 1.84 21.80 -3.91
C ALA A 130 1.40 21.46 -2.49
N LYS A 131 0.83 20.24 -2.29
CA LYS A 131 0.46 19.71 -0.96
C LYS A 131 1.59 18.88 -0.32
N GLY A 132 2.78 18.84 -0.91
CA GLY A 132 3.93 18.07 -0.42
C GLY A 132 3.75 16.56 -0.56
N MET A 133 2.97 16.11 -1.53
CA MET A 133 2.90 14.70 -1.93
C MET A 133 3.74 14.49 -3.19
N LYS A 134 4.42 13.37 -3.25
CA LYS A 134 5.06 12.84 -4.45
C LYS A 134 4.02 12.08 -5.28
N VAL A 135 4.26 11.93 -6.59
CA VAL A 135 3.37 11.22 -7.51
C VAL A 135 4.10 10.06 -8.16
N MET A 136 3.47 8.88 -8.11
CA MET A 136 3.95 7.65 -8.73
C MET A 136 2.93 7.16 -9.75
N PHE A 137 3.38 6.78 -10.95
CA PHE A 137 2.53 6.16 -11.95
C PHE A 137 2.71 4.64 -11.96
N ASP A 138 1.68 3.93 -12.36
CA ASP A 138 1.77 2.51 -12.66
C ASP A 138 2.38 2.30 -14.04
N TRP A 139 3.40 1.47 -14.17
CA TRP A 139 4.10 1.22 -15.42
C TRP A 139 3.99 -0.24 -15.85
N VAL A 140 3.44 -0.46 -17.02
CA VAL A 140 3.18 -1.79 -17.58
C VAL A 140 4.25 -2.13 -18.62
N ALA A 141 5.37 -2.70 -18.19
CA ALA A 141 6.50 -2.99 -19.05
C ALA A 141 6.42 -4.36 -19.74
N ASN A 142 5.63 -5.30 -19.21
CA ASN A 142 5.65 -6.70 -19.66
C ASN A 142 4.91 -6.91 -20.99
N HIS A 143 3.89 -6.11 -21.29
CA HIS A 143 2.97 -6.34 -22.41
C HIS A 143 2.34 -5.04 -22.90
N THR A 144 1.66 -5.11 -24.04
CA THR A 144 0.86 -4.01 -24.60
C THR A 144 -0.54 -4.53 -24.99
N SER A 145 -1.44 -3.62 -25.35
CA SER A 145 -2.68 -3.99 -26.04
C SER A 145 -2.40 -4.54 -27.45
N TRP A 146 -3.38 -5.26 -28.02
CA TRP A 146 -3.32 -5.78 -29.38
C TRP A 146 -3.46 -4.71 -30.48
N ASP A 147 -3.81 -3.49 -30.13
CA ASP A 147 -3.90 -2.32 -30.99
C ASP A 147 -2.89 -1.24 -30.62
N ASN A 148 -1.81 -1.59 -29.90
CA ASN A 148 -0.64 -0.75 -29.76
C ASN A 148 0.07 -0.61 -31.13
N GLY A 149 0.55 0.60 -31.45
CA GLY A 149 1.22 0.88 -32.73
C GLY A 149 2.43 0.00 -32.99
N TRP A 150 3.17 -0.37 -31.95
CA TRP A 150 4.36 -1.24 -32.04
C TRP A 150 4.05 -2.62 -32.62
N ILE A 151 2.78 -3.13 -32.51
CA ILE A 151 2.38 -4.42 -33.13
C ILE A 151 2.63 -4.43 -34.65
N THR A 152 2.40 -3.30 -35.30
CA THR A 152 2.54 -3.17 -36.75
C THR A 152 3.86 -2.55 -37.19
N GLU A 153 4.40 -1.66 -36.38
CA GLU A 153 5.65 -0.92 -36.67
C GLU A 153 6.89 -1.76 -36.36
N HIS A 154 6.83 -2.54 -35.27
CA HIS A 154 7.93 -3.32 -34.72
C HIS A 154 7.45 -4.70 -34.24
N PRO A 155 6.96 -5.59 -35.13
CA PRO A 155 6.48 -6.91 -34.74
C PRO A 155 7.56 -7.77 -34.07
N ASP A 156 8.84 -7.52 -34.35
CA ASP A 156 10.00 -8.17 -33.74
C ASP A 156 10.25 -7.77 -32.25
N TRP A 157 9.55 -6.75 -31.76
CA TRP A 157 9.55 -6.38 -30.35
C TRP A 157 8.63 -7.25 -29.48
N TYR A 158 7.94 -8.19 -30.12
CA TYR A 158 7.02 -9.11 -29.45
C TYR A 158 7.52 -10.55 -29.47
N GLU A 159 7.16 -11.31 -28.45
CA GLU A 159 7.34 -12.76 -28.44
C GLU A 159 6.45 -13.42 -29.50
N HIS A 160 6.96 -14.48 -30.15
CA HIS A 160 6.23 -15.20 -31.17
C HIS A 160 6.03 -16.66 -30.78
N LYS A 161 4.88 -17.22 -31.14
CA LYS A 161 4.59 -18.64 -31.03
C LYS A 161 5.27 -19.42 -32.16
N ALA A 162 5.24 -20.74 -32.07
CA ALA A 162 5.80 -21.62 -33.07
C ALA A 162 5.17 -21.47 -34.47
N ASP A 163 3.94 -20.99 -34.56
CA ASP A 163 3.22 -20.70 -35.81
C ASP A 163 3.53 -19.30 -36.38
N GLY A 164 4.42 -18.54 -35.73
CA GLY A 164 4.79 -17.19 -36.13
C GLY A 164 3.84 -16.09 -35.66
N SER A 165 2.72 -16.41 -35.03
CA SER A 165 1.82 -15.38 -34.46
C SER A 165 2.43 -14.77 -33.18
N ILE A 166 2.10 -13.50 -32.90
CA ILE A 166 2.49 -12.85 -31.64
C ILE A 166 1.91 -13.61 -30.45
N ALA A 167 2.72 -13.79 -29.42
CA ALA A 167 2.34 -14.46 -28.19
C ALA A 167 1.63 -13.52 -27.20
N TRP A 168 0.86 -14.10 -26.29
CA TRP A 168 0.39 -13.45 -25.07
C TRP A 168 1.15 -13.99 -23.85
N PRO A 169 1.18 -13.26 -22.70
CA PRO A 169 1.79 -13.75 -21.48
C PRO A 169 1.17 -15.07 -21.00
N THR A 170 2.01 -16.05 -20.62
CA THR A 170 1.56 -17.38 -20.19
C THR A 170 2.23 -17.87 -18.91
N LYS A 171 3.22 -17.13 -18.37
CA LYS A 171 4.04 -17.60 -17.26
C LYS A 171 3.25 -17.73 -15.94
N ASP A 172 2.41 -16.74 -15.63
CA ASP A 172 1.60 -16.71 -14.40
C ASP A 172 0.09 -16.58 -14.70
N GLY A 173 -0.32 -17.06 -15.86
CA GLY A 173 -1.69 -17.03 -16.36
C GLY A 173 -1.75 -16.75 -17.85
N GLU A 174 -2.87 -17.07 -18.50
CA GLU A 174 -3.08 -16.78 -19.91
C GLU A 174 -3.76 -15.42 -20.08
N TRP A 175 -2.99 -14.34 -20.27
CA TRP A 175 -3.52 -12.99 -20.49
C TRP A 175 -3.69 -12.71 -21.97
N LYS A 176 -4.81 -13.24 -22.55
CA LYS A 176 -5.07 -13.21 -23.98
C LYS A 176 -5.51 -11.83 -24.51
N ASP A 177 -5.84 -10.94 -23.64
CA ASP A 177 -6.22 -9.55 -23.93
C ASP A 177 -5.03 -8.64 -24.25
N VAL A 178 -3.79 -9.11 -24.02
CA VAL A 178 -2.55 -8.36 -24.22
C VAL A 178 -1.49 -9.15 -24.99
N ALA A 179 -0.52 -8.46 -25.60
CA ALA A 179 0.57 -9.01 -26.40
C ALA A 179 1.89 -8.95 -25.62
N GLN A 180 2.61 -10.08 -25.53
CA GLN A 180 3.86 -10.20 -24.77
C GLN A 180 5.02 -9.50 -25.49
N LEU A 181 5.70 -8.57 -24.78
CA LEU A 181 6.93 -7.92 -25.27
C LEU A 181 8.15 -8.83 -25.14
N ASN A 182 9.08 -8.69 -26.09
CA ASN A 182 10.33 -9.46 -26.18
C ASN A 182 11.54 -8.62 -25.79
N TYR A 183 11.94 -8.65 -24.55
CA TYR A 183 13.12 -7.93 -24.05
C TYR A 183 14.49 -8.54 -24.47
N ALA A 184 14.51 -9.61 -25.26
CA ALA A 184 15.73 -10.01 -25.95
C ALA A 184 16.11 -9.04 -27.07
N ASN A 185 15.13 -8.31 -27.63
CA ASN A 185 15.35 -7.24 -28.59
C ASN A 185 15.73 -5.93 -27.87
N LYS A 186 16.93 -5.42 -28.14
CA LYS A 186 17.45 -4.20 -27.50
C LYS A 186 16.84 -2.90 -28.06
N ASP A 187 16.29 -2.92 -29.27
CA ASP A 187 15.64 -1.73 -29.84
C ASP A 187 14.35 -1.39 -29.07
N LEU A 188 13.65 -2.40 -28.54
CA LEU A 188 12.52 -2.21 -27.62
C LEU A 188 12.95 -1.42 -26.36
N TRP A 189 14.16 -1.65 -25.85
CA TRP A 189 14.62 -0.99 -24.61
C TRP A 189 14.65 0.53 -24.78
N ALA A 190 15.22 1.03 -25.89
CA ALA A 190 15.29 2.46 -26.14
C ALA A 190 13.90 3.12 -26.21
N ALA A 191 12.94 2.45 -26.86
CA ALA A 191 11.56 2.97 -26.95
C ALA A 191 10.86 2.96 -25.58
N MET A 192 11.05 1.90 -24.80
CA MET A 192 10.47 1.78 -23.45
C MET A 192 11.06 2.81 -22.48
N GLU A 193 12.39 3.03 -22.53
CA GLU A 193 13.09 4.03 -21.73
C GLU A 193 12.69 5.46 -22.10
N ASP A 194 12.51 5.74 -23.39
CA ASP A 194 12.02 7.03 -23.88
C ASP A 194 10.58 7.28 -23.38
N ALA A 195 9.73 6.26 -23.38
CA ALA A 195 8.39 6.35 -22.81
C ALA A 195 8.39 6.57 -21.30
N LEU A 196 9.27 5.89 -20.54
CA LEU A 196 9.48 6.12 -19.10
C LEU A 196 9.96 7.56 -18.82
N SER A 197 10.95 8.03 -19.58
CA SER A 197 11.53 9.38 -19.45
C SER A 197 10.52 10.48 -19.79
N TYR A 198 9.59 10.21 -20.71
CA TYR A 198 8.57 11.17 -21.14
C TYR A 198 7.74 11.73 -19.98
N TRP A 199 7.24 10.89 -19.08
CA TRP A 199 6.41 11.35 -17.97
C TRP A 199 7.20 12.08 -16.89
N VAL A 200 8.45 11.67 -16.67
CA VAL A 200 9.37 12.40 -15.77
C VAL A 200 9.61 13.81 -16.30
N THR A 201 9.87 13.95 -17.61
CA THR A 201 10.13 15.24 -18.27
C THR A 201 8.86 16.09 -18.34
N THR A 202 7.72 15.48 -18.73
CA THR A 202 6.50 16.22 -19.08
C THR A 202 5.72 16.64 -17.83
N LEU A 203 5.64 15.78 -16.82
CA LEU A 203 4.82 15.97 -15.63
C LEU A 203 5.63 16.10 -14.34
N GLY A 204 6.92 15.73 -14.35
CA GLY A 204 7.75 15.78 -13.15
C GLY A 204 7.36 14.74 -12.10
N ILE A 205 6.83 13.57 -12.49
CA ILE A 205 6.50 12.50 -11.54
C ILE A 205 7.72 12.03 -10.75
N ASP A 206 7.51 11.39 -9.60
CA ASP A 206 8.55 11.08 -8.61
C ASP A 206 8.85 9.59 -8.51
N GLY A 207 8.14 8.75 -9.24
CA GLY A 207 8.35 7.31 -9.20
C GLY A 207 7.47 6.53 -10.15
N TYR A 208 7.77 5.23 -10.22
CA TYR A 208 6.93 4.23 -10.88
C TYR A 208 6.69 3.03 -9.96
N ARG A 209 5.46 2.53 -9.95
CA ARG A 209 5.17 1.15 -9.62
C ARG A 209 5.19 0.34 -10.91
N CYS A 210 6.05 -0.64 -10.99
CA CYS A 210 6.20 -1.46 -12.19
C CYS A 210 5.38 -2.73 -12.06
N ASP A 211 4.36 -2.83 -12.93
CA ASP A 211 3.49 -3.99 -13.05
C ASP A 211 4.28 -5.24 -13.45
N TYR A 212 4.00 -6.36 -12.79
CA TYR A 212 4.63 -7.67 -13.09
C TYR A 212 6.14 -7.57 -13.33
N ALA A 213 6.85 -6.82 -12.47
CA ALA A 213 8.23 -6.42 -12.69
C ALA A 213 9.19 -7.60 -12.90
N HIS A 214 8.95 -8.73 -12.21
CA HIS A 214 9.78 -9.93 -12.31
C HIS A 214 9.59 -10.72 -13.63
N GLY A 215 8.61 -10.37 -14.44
CA GLY A 215 8.40 -10.89 -15.80
C GLY A 215 9.29 -10.22 -16.84
N VAL A 216 9.85 -9.06 -16.51
CA VAL A 216 10.76 -8.29 -17.37
C VAL A 216 12.22 -8.59 -16.96
N ARG A 217 13.15 -8.47 -17.91
CA ARG A 217 14.57 -8.79 -17.70
C ARG A 217 15.23 -7.88 -16.67
N ASP A 218 16.05 -8.48 -15.81
CA ASP A 218 16.79 -7.79 -14.74
C ASP A 218 17.75 -6.72 -15.31
N ASP A 219 18.46 -7.05 -16.42
CA ASP A 219 19.41 -6.13 -17.05
C ASP A 219 18.73 -4.91 -17.68
N PHE A 220 17.49 -5.05 -18.19
CA PHE A 220 16.67 -3.90 -18.61
C PHE A 220 16.36 -2.97 -17.43
N TRP A 221 15.88 -3.56 -16.30
CA TRP A 221 15.56 -2.72 -15.14
C TRP A 221 16.78 -1.98 -14.61
N LYS A 222 17.95 -2.63 -14.51
CA LYS A 222 19.18 -1.98 -14.08
C LYS A 222 19.52 -0.76 -14.93
N GLU A 223 19.40 -0.88 -16.25
CA GLU A 223 19.68 0.20 -17.19
C GLU A 223 18.63 1.32 -17.08
N ALA A 224 17.34 0.98 -17.19
CA ALA A 224 16.24 1.94 -17.18
C ALA A 224 16.16 2.70 -15.85
N ILE A 225 16.24 1.99 -14.70
CA ILE A 225 16.22 2.62 -13.38
C ILE A 225 17.43 3.52 -13.16
N GLY A 226 18.61 3.08 -13.61
CA GLY A 226 19.82 3.91 -13.56
C GLY A 226 19.65 5.24 -14.30
N LYS A 227 19.06 5.23 -15.52
CA LYS A 227 18.75 6.41 -16.30
C LYS A 227 17.72 7.32 -15.62
N LEU A 228 16.64 6.75 -15.08
CA LEU A 228 15.60 7.51 -14.38
C LEU A 228 16.14 8.20 -13.13
N LYS A 229 16.94 7.51 -12.32
CA LYS A 229 17.55 8.06 -11.11
C LYS A 229 18.61 9.12 -11.42
N ALA A 230 19.29 9.01 -12.57
CA ALA A 230 20.18 10.06 -13.08
C ALA A 230 19.40 11.29 -13.59
N GLN A 231 18.23 11.09 -14.21
CA GLN A 231 17.37 12.16 -14.71
C GLN A 231 16.70 12.95 -13.56
N LYS A 232 16.28 12.26 -12.49
CA LYS A 232 15.62 12.89 -11.34
C LYS A 232 16.13 12.30 -10.03
N ALA A 233 16.86 13.10 -9.26
CA ALA A 233 17.32 12.69 -7.92
C ALA A 233 16.13 12.36 -6.99
N GLY A 234 16.25 11.28 -6.22
CA GLY A 234 15.18 10.83 -5.32
C GLY A 234 13.99 10.19 -6.03
N PHE A 235 14.15 9.77 -7.29
CA PHE A 235 13.14 9.00 -8.02
C PHE A 235 12.99 7.61 -7.40
N VAL A 236 11.76 7.19 -7.10
CA VAL A 236 11.46 5.95 -6.36
C VAL A 236 10.86 4.90 -7.29
N MET A 237 11.39 3.68 -7.21
CA MET A 237 10.94 2.54 -8.01
C MET A 237 10.35 1.47 -7.10
N LEU A 238 9.08 1.14 -7.33
CA LEU A 238 8.34 0.09 -6.64
C LEU A 238 8.09 -1.08 -7.61
N ALA A 239 8.57 -2.27 -7.26
CA ALA A 239 8.28 -3.47 -8.05
C ALA A 239 7.03 -4.19 -7.54
N GLU A 240 6.10 -4.51 -8.44
CA GLU A 240 5.15 -5.58 -8.16
C GLU A 240 5.86 -6.92 -8.29
N SER A 241 6.51 -7.31 -7.23
CA SER A 241 7.26 -8.56 -7.10
C SER A 241 7.63 -8.78 -5.65
N ASP A 242 7.57 -10.03 -5.17
CA ASP A 242 8.03 -10.42 -3.83
C ASP A 242 9.49 -10.93 -3.84
N TYR A 243 10.17 -10.87 -5.00
CA TYR A 243 11.55 -11.36 -5.14
C TYR A 243 12.57 -10.29 -4.70
N GLU A 244 13.40 -10.63 -3.70
CA GLU A 244 14.42 -9.71 -3.14
C GLU A 244 15.46 -9.28 -4.20
N ARG A 245 15.67 -10.09 -5.26
CA ARG A 245 16.58 -9.72 -6.37
C ARG A 245 16.19 -8.38 -7.06
N MET A 246 14.93 -7.98 -6.99
CA MET A 246 14.49 -6.67 -7.50
C MET A 246 15.25 -5.51 -6.84
N PHE A 247 15.70 -5.68 -5.60
CA PHE A 247 16.57 -4.69 -4.97
C PHE A 247 17.91 -4.52 -5.69
N ASP A 248 18.49 -5.63 -6.20
CA ASP A 248 19.74 -5.61 -6.97
C ASP A 248 19.54 -5.00 -8.37
N ASP A 249 18.31 -5.02 -8.89
CA ASP A 249 17.93 -4.42 -10.15
C ASP A 249 17.67 -2.91 -10.05
N GLY A 250 17.75 -2.35 -8.83
CA GLY A 250 17.66 -0.91 -8.58
C GLY A 250 16.35 -0.44 -7.95
N PHE A 251 15.37 -1.32 -7.75
CA PHE A 251 14.12 -0.99 -7.07
C PHE A 251 14.36 -0.60 -5.61
N ASP A 252 13.55 0.32 -5.11
CA ASP A 252 13.61 0.86 -3.74
C ASP A 252 12.61 0.16 -2.82
N ILE A 253 11.49 -0.28 -3.41
CA ILE A 253 10.38 -0.94 -2.72
C ILE A 253 9.98 -2.19 -3.53
N ILE A 254 9.70 -3.29 -2.84
CA ILE A 254 9.08 -4.49 -3.43
C ILE A 254 7.79 -4.83 -2.69
N PHE A 255 6.87 -5.56 -3.32
CA PHE A 255 5.68 -6.06 -2.65
C PHE A 255 6.04 -7.09 -1.57
N ASP A 256 5.18 -7.17 -0.54
CA ASP A 256 5.21 -8.23 0.46
C ASP A 256 3.81 -8.83 0.66
N ARG A 257 3.45 -9.75 -0.21
CA ARG A 257 2.18 -10.50 -0.10
C ARG A 257 2.20 -11.47 1.08
N ALA A 258 3.40 -11.88 1.54
CA ALA A 258 3.55 -12.71 2.72
C ALA A 258 3.12 -11.95 3.99
N MET A 259 3.47 -10.67 4.12
CA MET A 259 2.99 -9.82 5.23
C MET A 259 1.47 -9.85 5.33
N LYS A 260 0.76 -9.65 4.22
CA LYS A 260 -0.71 -9.71 4.20
C LYS A 260 -1.23 -11.07 4.65
N SER A 261 -0.63 -12.17 4.18
CA SER A 261 -1.03 -13.53 4.52
C SER A 261 -0.83 -13.84 6.01
N HIS A 262 0.31 -13.45 6.56
CA HIS A 262 0.60 -13.61 7.99
C HIS A 262 -0.30 -12.73 8.87
N MET A 263 -0.56 -11.51 8.44
CA MET A 263 -1.48 -10.60 9.13
C MET A 263 -2.91 -11.15 9.13
N ARG A 264 -3.39 -11.67 8.00
CA ARG A 264 -4.70 -12.35 7.93
C ARG A 264 -4.76 -13.55 8.89
N THR A 265 -3.71 -14.37 8.93
CA THR A 265 -3.62 -15.50 9.86
C THR A 265 -3.70 -15.02 11.31
N LEU A 266 -2.95 -13.97 11.66
CA LEU A 266 -2.94 -13.38 13.00
C LEU A 266 -4.34 -12.89 13.41
N PHE A 267 -5.01 -12.12 12.56
CA PHE A 267 -6.36 -11.59 12.84
C PHE A 267 -7.47 -12.66 12.77
N ASN A 268 -7.15 -13.85 12.28
CA ASN A 268 -8.04 -15.02 12.28
C ASN A 268 -7.73 -16.00 13.42
N GLY A 269 -7.07 -15.56 14.48
CA GLY A 269 -6.78 -16.34 15.68
C GLY A 269 -5.41 -17.03 15.68
N GLY A 270 -4.52 -16.63 14.76
CA GLY A 270 -3.12 -17.07 14.76
C GLY A 270 -2.33 -16.53 15.96
N LYS A 271 -1.22 -17.17 16.28
CA LYS A 271 -0.38 -16.77 17.41
C LYS A 271 0.53 -15.60 17.06
N ALA A 272 0.58 -14.59 17.93
CA ALA A 272 1.50 -13.45 17.77
C ALA A 272 2.97 -13.90 17.69
N ALA A 273 3.35 -14.95 18.43
CA ALA A 273 4.72 -15.48 18.39
C ALA A 273 5.13 -15.98 17.01
N ASP A 274 4.21 -16.64 16.29
CA ASP A 274 4.49 -17.16 14.93
C ASP A 274 4.65 -16.00 13.95
N PHE A 275 3.78 -14.98 14.04
CA PHE A 275 3.87 -13.77 13.24
C PHE A 275 5.20 -13.02 13.49
N VAL A 276 5.56 -12.81 14.77
CA VAL A 276 6.78 -12.07 15.13
C VAL A 276 8.03 -12.82 14.73
N SER A 277 8.05 -14.17 14.87
CA SER A 277 9.16 -15.01 14.43
C SER A 277 9.39 -14.90 12.92
N TRP A 278 8.31 -14.96 12.14
CA TRP A 278 8.39 -14.76 10.70
C TRP A 278 8.87 -13.34 10.35
N TYR A 279 8.24 -12.31 10.92
CA TYR A 279 8.57 -10.91 10.61
C TYR A 279 10.04 -10.59 10.90
N LYS A 280 10.58 -11.07 12.02
CA LYS A 280 12.01 -10.90 12.37
C LYS A 280 12.93 -11.44 11.29
N GLY A 281 12.64 -12.61 10.70
CA GLY A 281 13.44 -13.19 9.63
C GLY A 281 13.21 -12.53 8.26
N ASP A 282 12.04 -11.91 8.06
CA ASP A 282 11.67 -11.33 6.78
C ASP A 282 12.17 -9.90 6.59
N GLN A 283 12.15 -9.08 7.65
CA GLN A 283 12.57 -7.68 7.54
C GLN A 283 14.03 -7.48 7.14
N ASP A 284 14.92 -8.42 7.49
CA ASP A 284 16.35 -8.35 7.19
C ASP A 284 16.64 -8.59 5.69
N LYS A 285 15.68 -9.09 4.94
CA LYS A 285 15.81 -9.35 3.51
C LYS A 285 15.77 -8.07 2.65
N ALA A 286 15.28 -6.96 3.17
CA ALA A 286 15.35 -5.67 2.49
C ALA A 286 16.59 -4.90 2.95
N PRO A 287 17.57 -4.61 2.05
CA PRO A 287 18.75 -3.84 2.42
C PRO A 287 18.38 -2.38 2.68
N ALA A 288 18.76 -1.82 3.84
CA ALA A 288 18.49 -0.42 4.14
C ALA A 288 19.16 0.53 3.11
N PRO A 289 18.54 1.63 2.72
CA PRO A 289 17.26 2.18 3.23
C PRO A 289 16.01 1.61 2.55
N LYS A 290 16.14 0.64 1.66
CA LYS A 290 15.05 0.03 0.88
C LYS A 290 14.03 -0.66 1.78
N THR A 291 12.78 -0.80 1.29
CA THR A 291 11.66 -1.34 2.09
C THR A 291 10.83 -2.36 1.32
N LYS A 292 10.02 -3.11 2.06
CA LYS A 292 8.91 -3.88 1.53
C LYS A 292 7.61 -3.10 1.68
N LEU A 293 6.66 -3.32 0.75
CA LEU A 293 5.34 -2.69 0.76
C LEU A 293 4.33 -3.57 1.49
N PHE A 294 3.74 -3.01 2.54
CA PHE A 294 2.70 -3.65 3.35
C PHE A 294 1.33 -3.08 3.01
N PHE A 295 0.34 -3.94 2.87
CA PHE A 295 -1.04 -3.56 2.57
C PHE A 295 -2.04 -4.62 3.03
N VAL A 296 -3.22 -4.20 3.42
CA VAL A 296 -4.33 -5.12 3.73
C VAL A 296 -5.12 -5.51 2.49
N THR A 297 -5.06 -4.68 1.46
CA THR A 297 -5.67 -4.88 0.14
C THR A 297 -4.97 -4.01 -0.91
N ASN A 298 -5.06 -4.41 -2.18
CA ASN A 298 -4.75 -3.63 -3.37
C ASN A 298 -5.90 -3.80 -4.38
N HIS A 299 -5.71 -3.32 -5.60
CA HIS A 299 -6.73 -3.41 -6.65
C HIS A 299 -7.05 -4.86 -7.07
N ASP A 300 -6.07 -5.78 -7.05
CA ASP A 300 -6.27 -7.20 -7.36
C ASP A 300 -7.06 -7.89 -6.25
N ASP A 301 -6.60 -7.75 -5.01
CA ASP A 301 -7.26 -8.33 -3.84
C ASP A 301 -8.71 -7.89 -3.70
N ALA A 302 -8.97 -6.60 -4.00
CA ALA A 302 -10.31 -6.03 -3.93
C ALA A 302 -11.30 -6.66 -4.93
N THR A 303 -10.79 -7.30 -5.99
CA THR A 303 -11.62 -8.08 -6.93
C THR A 303 -12.16 -9.36 -6.28
N GLU A 304 -11.40 -9.93 -5.36
CA GLU A 304 -11.76 -11.19 -4.70
C GLU A 304 -12.56 -10.96 -3.43
N ALA A 305 -12.11 -10.03 -2.58
CA ALA A 305 -12.71 -9.81 -1.27
C ALA A 305 -12.47 -8.39 -0.73
N ALA A 306 -13.47 -7.82 -0.08
CA ALA A 306 -13.31 -6.58 0.66
C ALA A 306 -12.42 -6.78 1.91
N PRO A 307 -11.65 -5.76 2.35
CA PRO A 307 -10.81 -5.85 3.55
C PRO A 307 -11.55 -6.33 4.80
N ALA A 308 -12.78 -5.84 5.01
CA ALA A 308 -13.60 -6.21 6.14
C ALA A 308 -13.87 -7.72 6.23
N SER A 309 -14.04 -8.41 5.09
CA SER A 309 -14.25 -9.86 5.07
C SER A 309 -12.97 -10.65 5.36
N GLN A 310 -11.82 -10.10 4.99
CA GLN A 310 -10.51 -10.72 5.22
C GLN A 310 -10.03 -10.58 6.68
N PHE A 311 -10.40 -9.48 7.34
CA PHE A 311 -9.97 -9.10 8.69
C PHE A 311 -11.15 -9.04 9.70
N LYS A 312 -12.23 -9.78 9.45
CA LYS A 312 -13.41 -9.96 10.31
C LYS A 312 -14.37 -8.78 10.40
N SER A 313 -13.89 -7.54 10.24
CA SER A 313 -14.70 -6.33 10.25
C SER A 313 -13.92 -5.15 9.65
N LYS A 314 -14.56 -3.99 9.49
CA LYS A 314 -13.91 -2.74 9.09
C LYS A 314 -12.87 -2.30 10.13
N GLU A 315 -13.19 -2.45 11.41
CA GLU A 315 -12.29 -2.15 12.53
C GLU A 315 -11.10 -3.12 12.55
N GLY A 316 -11.34 -4.42 12.26
CA GLY A 316 -10.27 -5.41 12.12
C GLY A 316 -9.32 -5.07 10.98
N ALA A 317 -9.85 -4.63 9.83
CA ALA A 317 -9.03 -4.18 8.70
C ALA A 317 -8.21 -2.92 9.04
N LEU A 318 -8.80 -1.96 9.75
CA LEU A 318 -8.08 -0.79 10.25
C LEU A 318 -6.99 -1.18 11.25
N ALA A 319 -7.30 -2.05 12.22
CA ALA A 319 -6.33 -2.50 13.22
C ALA A 319 -5.16 -3.26 12.57
N ALA A 320 -5.43 -4.11 11.57
CA ALA A 320 -4.40 -4.79 10.78
C ALA A 320 -3.52 -3.78 10.02
N TYR A 321 -4.13 -2.78 9.39
CA TYR A 321 -3.40 -1.71 8.73
C TYR A 321 -2.51 -0.93 9.71
N VAL A 322 -3.04 -0.56 10.88
CA VAL A 322 -2.29 0.15 11.93
C VAL A 322 -1.09 -0.67 12.39
N LEU A 323 -1.25 -1.98 12.60
CA LEU A 323 -0.14 -2.85 12.97
C LEU A 323 0.92 -2.91 11.86
N MET A 324 0.52 -3.09 10.60
CA MET A 324 1.45 -3.07 9.45
C MET A 324 2.20 -1.75 9.35
N ALA A 325 1.47 -0.62 9.43
CA ALA A 325 2.06 0.72 9.33
C ALA A 325 2.91 1.10 10.56
N ALA A 326 2.73 0.41 11.69
CA ALA A 326 3.60 0.55 12.85
C ALA A 326 4.93 -0.18 12.69
N LEU A 327 5.03 -1.14 11.79
CA LEU A 327 6.25 -1.89 11.51
C LEU A 327 7.19 -1.11 10.57
N ASN A 328 8.44 -1.56 10.44
CA ASN A 328 9.44 -0.90 9.62
C ASN A 328 9.34 -1.35 8.15
N GLY A 329 8.52 -0.65 7.38
CA GLY A 329 8.23 -0.89 5.96
C GLY A 329 7.31 0.21 5.41
N SER A 330 7.22 0.33 4.09
CA SER A 330 6.26 1.21 3.43
C SER A 330 4.85 0.64 3.54
N ALA A 331 3.85 1.48 3.74
CA ALA A 331 2.45 1.05 3.89
C ALA A 331 1.57 1.68 2.82
N MET A 332 0.62 0.90 2.27
CA MET A 332 -0.28 1.37 1.21
C MET A 332 -1.74 1.20 1.57
N ILE A 333 -2.53 2.25 1.33
CA ILE A 333 -3.99 2.22 1.30
C ILE A 333 -4.43 2.13 -0.17
N TYR A 334 -5.29 1.17 -0.50
CA TYR A 334 -6.05 1.20 -1.75
C TYR A 334 -7.30 2.06 -1.54
N GLY A 335 -7.43 3.13 -2.31
CA GLY A 335 -8.53 4.09 -2.21
C GLY A 335 -9.89 3.42 -2.37
N SER A 336 -10.62 3.29 -1.31
CA SER A 336 -11.91 2.70 -0.97
C SER A 336 -11.89 2.10 0.45
N GLN A 337 -10.72 1.66 0.91
CA GLN A 337 -10.53 1.01 2.19
C GLN A 337 -10.91 1.94 3.34
N GLU A 338 -10.45 3.19 3.30
CA GLU A 338 -10.71 4.22 4.31
C GLU A 338 -12.17 4.68 4.32
N ALA A 339 -12.84 4.61 3.16
CA ALA A 339 -14.27 4.92 3.04
C ALA A 339 -15.17 3.78 3.54
N GLY A 340 -14.58 2.65 3.93
CA GLY A 340 -15.31 1.50 4.46
C GLY A 340 -16.14 0.77 3.42
N TYR A 341 -15.73 0.80 2.16
CA TYR A 341 -16.41 0.04 1.13
C TYR A 341 -16.26 -1.46 1.40
N ASP A 342 -17.38 -2.16 1.54
CA ASP A 342 -17.45 -3.54 2.07
C ASP A 342 -17.79 -4.60 1.01
N LYS A 343 -17.74 -4.20 -0.27
CA LYS A 343 -17.97 -5.09 -1.42
C LYS A 343 -16.69 -5.27 -2.23
N THR A 344 -16.69 -6.26 -3.11
CA THR A 344 -15.63 -6.42 -4.10
C THR A 344 -15.62 -5.27 -5.11
N ILE A 345 -14.43 -4.94 -5.59
CA ILE A 345 -14.20 -3.92 -6.63
C ILE A 345 -13.51 -4.60 -7.79
N ASN A 346 -14.23 -4.79 -8.90
CA ASN A 346 -13.59 -5.20 -10.14
C ASN A 346 -12.98 -3.96 -10.81
N PHE A 347 -11.66 -3.84 -10.78
CA PHE A 347 -10.94 -2.68 -11.31
C PHE A 347 -11.00 -2.56 -12.84
N PHE A 348 -11.54 -3.55 -13.55
CA PHE A 348 -11.85 -3.44 -14.98
C PHE A 348 -13.07 -2.56 -15.23
N ASN A 349 -13.95 -2.42 -14.25
CA ASN A 349 -15.21 -1.72 -14.39
C ASN A 349 -15.12 -0.29 -13.82
N THR A 350 -15.77 0.63 -14.52
CA THR A 350 -15.95 2.00 -14.01
C THR A 350 -17.11 2.03 -13.02
N MET A 351 -16.90 2.70 -11.89
CA MET A 351 -17.91 2.97 -10.89
C MET A 351 -17.72 4.36 -10.27
N THR A 352 -18.76 4.87 -9.61
CA THR A 352 -18.63 6.08 -8.79
C THR A 352 -18.65 5.68 -7.32
N MET A 353 -17.53 5.85 -6.64
CA MET A 353 -17.39 5.55 -5.23
C MET A 353 -18.08 6.64 -4.37
N ASP A 354 -18.80 6.21 -3.34
CA ASP A 354 -19.19 7.10 -2.25
C ASP A 354 -18.05 7.17 -1.23
N TRP A 355 -17.27 8.24 -1.31
CA TRP A 355 -16.12 8.46 -0.45
C TRP A 355 -16.49 8.86 0.98
N ASN A 356 -17.77 9.16 1.25
CA ASN A 356 -18.29 9.51 2.56
C ASN A 356 -19.13 8.39 3.19
N ALA A 357 -19.14 7.20 2.60
CA ALA A 357 -19.96 6.07 3.04
C ALA A 357 -19.77 5.73 4.52
N ASP A 358 -18.55 5.91 5.06
CA ASP A 358 -18.24 5.69 6.47
C ASP A 358 -17.28 6.78 7.01
N ALA A 359 -17.85 7.96 7.31
CA ALA A 359 -17.08 9.09 7.82
C ALA A 359 -16.39 8.80 9.17
N THR A 360 -16.96 7.90 9.98
CA THR A 360 -16.37 7.48 11.26
C THR A 360 -15.12 6.69 11.03
N LEU A 361 -15.14 5.71 10.12
CA LEU A 361 -13.99 4.91 9.77
C LEU A 361 -12.90 5.77 9.09
N THR A 362 -13.30 6.64 8.15
CA THR A 362 -12.36 7.58 7.49
C THR A 362 -11.64 8.44 8.53
N LYS A 363 -12.37 8.96 9.52
CA LYS A 363 -11.77 9.71 10.63
C LYS A 363 -10.81 8.84 11.45
N ALA A 364 -11.18 7.60 11.74
CA ALA A 364 -10.35 6.68 12.50
C ALA A 364 -9.03 6.34 11.77
N TYR A 365 -9.05 6.12 10.45
CA TYR A 365 -7.85 6.01 9.62
C TYR A 365 -6.98 7.25 9.72
N ARG A 366 -7.56 8.44 9.55
CA ARG A 366 -6.83 9.71 9.62
C ARG A 366 -6.14 9.90 10.96
N ASP A 367 -6.87 9.74 12.06
CA ASP A 367 -6.35 9.95 13.42
C ASP A 367 -5.20 8.95 13.72
N ALA A 368 -5.38 7.69 13.33
CA ALA A 368 -4.35 6.65 13.50
C ALA A 368 -3.07 6.97 12.73
N LEU A 369 -3.20 7.35 11.47
CA LEU A 369 -2.04 7.63 10.61
C LEU A 369 -1.31 8.91 11.02
N GLN A 370 -2.04 9.93 11.48
CA GLN A 370 -1.42 11.13 12.07
C GLN A 370 -0.67 10.83 13.36
N ALA A 371 -1.13 9.87 14.15
CA ALA A 371 -0.41 9.41 15.34
C ALA A 371 0.83 8.58 14.95
N LEU A 372 0.69 7.65 13.98
CA LEU A 372 1.78 6.83 13.46
C LEU A 372 2.89 7.65 12.80
N ALA A 373 2.57 8.75 12.14
CA ALA A 373 3.55 9.65 11.53
C ALA A 373 4.55 10.25 12.54
N LYS A 374 4.23 10.22 13.84
CA LYS A 374 5.10 10.70 14.93
C LYS A 374 5.98 9.59 15.52
N VAL A 375 5.79 8.34 15.11
CA VAL A 375 6.57 7.19 15.58
C VAL A 375 7.91 7.17 14.84
N ASP A 376 9.00 7.27 15.57
CA ASP A 376 10.35 7.17 15.00
C ASP A 376 10.76 5.70 14.81
N ARG A 377 10.43 5.17 13.67
CA ARG A 377 10.72 3.77 13.29
C ARG A 377 12.19 3.50 12.96
N SER A 378 13.07 4.51 13.03
CA SER A 378 14.51 4.34 12.87
C SER A 378 15.20 3.80 14.14
N LYS A 379 14.50 3.84 15.30
CA LYS A 379 15.01 3.34 16.57
C LYS A 379 14.91 1.81 16.67
N GLU A 380 15.64 1.25 17.65
CA GLU A 380 15.45 -0.13 18.06
C GLU A 380 13.96 -0.40 18.36
N ALA A 381 13.42 -1.48 17.82
CA ALA A 381 12.05 -1.89 18.05
C ALA A 381 12.01 -3.14 18.94
N LYS A 382 11.17 -3.12 19.98
CA LYS A 382 10.83 -4.30 20.77
C LYS A 382 9.38 -4.68 20.49
N ILE A 383 9.15 -5.95 20.21
CA ILE A 383 7.82 -6.49 19.95
C ILE A 383 7.44 -7.42 21.10
N TYR A 384 6.26 -7.17 21.67
CA TYR A 384 5.70 -7.92 22.77
C TYR A 384 4.34 -8.46 22.38
N ALA A 385 3.90 -9.53 23.08
CA ALA A 385 2.53 -10.02 22.97
C ALA A 385 1.98 -10.49 24.30
N LEU A 386 0.65 -10.36 24.42
CA LEU A 386 -0.18 -10.97 25.47
C LEU A 386 -1.49 -11.39 24.82
N ASP A 387 -1.75 -12.69 24.75
CA ASP A 387 -2.91 -13.25 24.04
C ASP A 387 -3.00 -12.69 22.60
N ALA A 388 -4.09 -12.00 22.27
CA ALA A 388 -4.28 -11.33 20.99
C ALA A 388 -3.70 -9.90 20.92
N LEU A 389 -3.08 -9.38 21.99
CA LEU A 389 -2.46 -8.05 21.99
C LEU A 389 -1.03 -8.13 21.48
N VAL A 390 -0.74 -7.40 20.42
CA VAL A 390 0.63 -7.16 19.92
C VAL A 390 1.03 -5.73 20.25
N VAL A 391 2.23 -5.55 20.81
CA VAL A 391 2.77 -4.24 21.18
C VAL A 391 4.12 -4.04 20.53
N VAL A 392 4.28 -2.93 19.81
CA VAL A 392 5.55 -2.50 19.20
C VAL A 392 6.02 -1.26 19.96
N GLN A 393 7.23 -1.30 20.51
CA GLN A 393 7.87 -0.17 21.20
C GLN A 393 9.12 0.24 20.44
N TYR A 394 9.23 1.53 20.11
CA TYR A 394 10.40 2.11 19.50
C TYR A 394 11.18 2.96 20.51
N GLY A 395 12.42 2.54 20.80
CA GLY A 395 13.26 3.19 21.83
C GLY A 395 12.53 3.28 23.18
N ALA A 396 12.71 4.41 23.89
CA ALA A 396 12.04 4.67 25.17
C ALA A 396 10.70 5.43 25.04
N GLY A 397 10.29 5.81 23.82
CA GLY A 397 9.21 6.78 23.61
C GLY A 397 7.92 6.19 23.04
N SER A 398 7.92 5.86 21.74
CA SER A 398 6.71 5.48 21.03
C SER A 398 6.30 4.05 21.30
N VAL A 399 5.00 3.85 21.57
CA VAL A 399 4.38 2.53 21.76
C VAL A 399 3.12 2.44 20.91
N VAL A 400 3.00 1.38 20.13
CA VAL A 400 1.79 1.03 19.37
C VAL A 400 1.30 -0.31 19.87
N ALA A 401 0.11 -0.38 20.40
CA ALA A 401 -0.51 -1.61 20.90
C ALA A 401 -1.79 -1.89 20.12
N VAL A 402 -1.92 -3.09 19.57
CA VAL A 402 -3.05 -3.51 18.72
C VAL A 402 -3.61 -4.82 19.22
N ASN A 403 -4.89 -4.84 19.53
CA ASN A 403 -5.64 -6.08 19.79
C ASN A 403 -6.06 -6.68 18.45
N THR A 404 -5.53 -7.83 18.11
CA THR A 404 -5.77 -8.54 16.85
C THR A 404 -6.98 -9.51 16.92
N GLY A 405 -7.58 -9.63 18.11
CA GLY A 405 -8.74 -10.49 18.36
C GLY A 405 -10.04 -9.72 18.50
N SER A 406 -11.16 -10.44 18.43
CA SER A 406 -12.52 -9.89 18.61
C SER A 406 -12.92 -9.65 20.07
N THR A 407 -12.21 -10.24 21.02
CA THR A 407 -12.47 -10.11 22.46
C THR A 407 -11.58 -9.04 23.08
N GLY A 408 -12.06 -8.42 24.16
CA GLY A 408 -11.28 -7.42 24.89
C GLY A 408 -10.08 -8.03 25.62
N VAL A 409 -9.00 -7.25 25.71
CA VAL A 409 -7.78 -7.59 26.45
C VAL A 409 -7.44 -6.46 27.40
N THR A 410 -7.00 -6.79 28.62
CA THR A 410 -6.45 -5.83 29.57
C THR A 410 -5.00 -6.21 29.88
N ALA A 411 -4.08 -5.27 29.71
CA ALA A 411 -2.65 -5.50 29.86
C ALA A 411 -1.99 -4.49 30.81
N ASN A 412 -0.95 -4.92 31.53
CA ASN A 412 -0.04 -4.05 32.25
C ASN A 412 1.10 -3.62 31.34
N LEU A 413 1.11 -2.34 30.94
CA LEU A 413 2.13 -1.74 30.07
C LEU A 413 3.10 -0.82 30.84
N SER A 414 3.17 -0.92 32.18
CA SER A 414 4.02 -0.06 33.01
C SER A 414 5.53 -0.16 32.67
N LYS A 415 6.00 -1.37 32.27
CA LYS A 415 7.37 -1.57 31.77
C LYS A 415 7.70 -0.75 30.51
N MET A 416 6.67 -0.34 29.76
CA MET A 416 6.78 0.51 28.56
C MET A 416 6.47 1.98 28.88
N GLY A 417 6.37 2.34 30.18
CA GLY A 417 6.02 3.68 30.62
C GLY A 417 4.57 4.07 30.40
N LYS A 418 3.67 3.08 30.27
CA LYS A 418 2.21 3.26 30.09
C LYS A 418 1.46 2.77 31.34
N GLY A 419 0.13 2.70 31.29
CA GLY A 419 -0.67 2.33 32.44
C GLY A 419 -0.52 0.87 32.90
N GLU A 420 -0.76 0.61 34.20
CA GLU A 420 -0.79 -0.74 34.78
C GLU A 420 -2.04 -1.54 34.36
N LYS A 421 -3.10 -0.88 33.93
CA LYS A 421 -4.34 -1.48 33.44
C LYS A 421 -4.82 -0.77 32.18
N GLU A 422 -4.24 -1.15 31.04
CA GLU A 422 -4.65 -0.65 29.73
C GLU A 422 -5.63 -1.63 29.09
N SER A 423 -6.87 -1.19 28.85
CA SER A 423 -7.92 -2.01 28.24
C SER A 423 -8.08 -1.71 26.76
N PHE A 424 -8.25 -2.77 25.98
CA PHE A 424 -8.48 -2.76 24.53
C PHE A 424 -9.74 -3.56 24.23
N ALA A 425 -10.71 -2.96 23.56
CA ALA A 425 -11.82 -3.70 22.97
C ALA A 425 -11.32 -4.60 21.82
N GLY A 426 -12.18 -5.46 21.31
CA GLY A 426 -11.83 -6.25 20.11
C GLY A 426 -11.42 -5.33 18.96
N TYR A 427 -10.31 -5.64 18.29
CA TYR A 427 -9.71 -4.87 17.20
C TYR A 427 -9.37 -3.40 17.54
N ALA A 428 -9.30 -3.06 18.82
CA ALA A 428 -8.88 -1.72 19.24
C ALA A 428 -7.35 -1.60 19.24
N PHE A 429 -6.89 -0.36 19.09
CA PHE A 429 -5.47 -0.02 19.17
C PHE A 429 -5.27 1.26 19.96
N LYS A 430 -4.05 1.47 20.46
CA LYS A 430 -3.59 2.70 21.10
C LYS A 430 -2.18 3.03 20.60
N ILE A 431 -1.94 4.31 20.35
CA ILE A 431 -0.65 4.84 19.91
C ILE A 431 -0.22 5.92 20.89
N TRP A 432 0.95 5.76 21.47
CA TRP A 432 1.59 6.75 22.34
C TRP A 432 2.92 7.20 21.72
N ASN A 433 3.16 8.50 21.68
CA ASN A 433 4.36 9.14 21.16
C ASN A 433 5.13 9.86 22.28
#